data_d56d7ea74d9f8f0fa9f21583aad1e6ca
#
_entry.id   d56d7ea74d9f8f0fa9f21583aad1e6ca
#
_cell.length_a   1.000
_cell.length_b   1.000
_cell.length_c   1.000
_cell.angle_alpha   90.00
_cell.angle_beta   90.00
_cell.angle_gamma   90.00
#
_symmetry.space_group_name_H-M   'P 1'
#
loop_
_entity.id
_entity.type
_entity.pdbx_description
1 polymer ?
#
loop_
_entity_poly.entity_id
_entity_poly.type
_entity_poly.pdbx_seq_one_letter_code
_entity_poly.pdbx_strand_id
1 'polypeptide(L)'
;MSPLAEARVLFALARGASSRGSHAERLQRFYAPQAQSYDAFRERLLHGRRDLIDYLLTTAGDRVVELGAGTGRNLEFLGARLSQLAEVQVVDLCSALLAVARRRLAHLPNVRVVEADATGYRPARPVDVVYFSYALTMMPDWRAAVDNALAMLQPGGALGVVDFYLPAPQDDEGRLSRHARGNRFWRTWFAHDGVHLSQEHLHYLRSRLAVEVCWERAGPVPYLPWLRVPYYIFVGRKLR
;
A
#
# COMPACT_ATOMS: atom_id res chain seq x y z
N MET A 1 1.50 -9.66 20.92
CA MET A 1 0.13 -9.08 21.04
C MET A 1 -0.65 -9.81 22.11
N SER A 2 -1.51 -9.08 22.85
CA SER A 2 -2.46 -9.76 23.73
C SER A 2 -3.55 -10.44 22.87
N PRO A 3 -4.11 -11.61 23.30
CA PRO A 3 -5.19 -12.28 22.58
C PRO A 3 -6.41 -11.40 22.34
N LEU A 4 -6.68 -10.45 23.24
CA LEU A 4 -7.75 -9.46 23.12
C LEU A 4 -7.53 -8.44 21.99
N ALA A 5 -6.29 -8.04 21.72
CA ALA A 5 -5.98 -7.14 20.62
C ALA A 5 -6.15 -7.85 19.26
N GLU A 6 -5.75 -9.11 19.19
CA GLU A 6 -5.97 -9.96 18.01
C GLU A 6 -7.45 -10.21 17.73
N ALA A 7 -8.22 -10.53 18.77
CA ALA A 7 -9.66 -10.72 18.67
C ALA A 7 -10.39 -9.45 18.17
N ARG A 8 -9.94 -8.26 18.59
CA ARG A 8 -10.50 -6.97 18.09
C ARG A 8 -10.26 -6.77 16.60
N VAL A 9 -9.06 -7.09 16.11
CA VAL A 9 -8.73 -6.98 14.68
C VAL A 9 -9.57 -7.98 13.87
N LEU A 10 -9.62 -9.24 14.30
CA LEU A 10 -10.45 -10.28 13.64
C LEU A 10 -11.95 -9.93 13.66
N PHE A 11 -12.43 -9.35 14.75
CA PHE A 11 -13.82 -8.89 14.83
C PHE A 11 -14.11 -7.71 13.91
N ALA A 12 -13.18 -6.75 13.80
CA ALA A 12 -13.31 -5.63 12.87
C ALA A 12 -13.31 -6.11 11.41
N LEU A 13 -12.44 -7.07 11.07
CA LEU A 13 -12.43 -7.73 9.77
C LEU A 13 -13.74 -8.50 9.51
N ALA A 14 -14.25 -9.25 10.50
CA ALA A 14 -15.51 -9.98 10.37
C ALA A 14 -16.74 -9.07 10.20
N ARG A 15 -16.68 -7.83 10.71
CA ARG A 15 -17.76 -6.84 10.58
C ARG A 15 -17.78 -6.13 9.23
N GLY A 16 -16.65 -6.14 8.51
CA GLY A 16 -16.49 -5.52 7.21
C GLY A 16 -16.53 -3.98 7.21
N ALA A 17 -16.22 -3.40 6.06
CA ALA A 17 -16.27 -1.96 5.87
C ALA A 17 -17.70 -1.47 5.61
N SER A 18 -18.12 -0.41 6.32
CA SER A 18 -19.44 0.23 6.09
C SER A 18 -19.50 0.86 4.71
N SER A 19 -20.63 0.71 4.00
CA SER A 19 -20.87 1.34 2.70
C SER A 19 -21.37 2.79 2.78
N ARG A 20 -21.70 3.30 3.99
CA ARG A 20 -22.29 4.64 4.18
C ARG A 20 -21.23 5.72 4.40
N GLY A 21 -21.44 6.91 3.84
CA GLY A 21 -20.61 8.10 4.00
C GLY A 21 -19.49 8.23 2.97
N SER A 22 -18.70 9.30 3.07
CA SER A 22 -17.52 9.56 2.23
C SER A 22 -16.44 8.48 2.38
N HIS A 23 -15.50 8.42 1.44
CA HIS A 23 -14.38 7.48 1.53
C HIS A 23 -13.56 7.68 2.83
N ALA A 24 -13.26 8.92 3.18
CA ALA A 24 -12.55 9.26 4.42
C ALA A 24 -13.29 8.78 5.68
N GLU A 25 -14.62 9.00 5.75
CA GLU A 25 -15.41 8.55 6.89
C GLU A 25 -15.48 7.03 7.01
N ARG A 26 -15.51 6.31 5.86
CA ARG A 26 -15.46 4.84 5.85
C ARG A 26 -14.12 4.32 6.38
N LEU A 27 -13.00 4.88 5.90
CA LEU A 27 -11.66 4.55 6.38
C LEU A 27 -11.53 4.84 7.88
N GLN A 28 -11.96 6.01 8.32
CA GLN A 28 -11.91 6.39 9.72
C GLN A 28 -12.68 5.42 10.62
N ARG A 29 -13.92 5.07 10.25
CA ARG A 29 -14.74 4.11 11.01
C ARG A 29 -14.14 2.72 11.06
N PHE A 30 -13.52 2.27 9.97
CA PHE A 30 -12.90 0.95 9.90
C PHE A 30 -11.60 0.88 10.70
N TYR A 31 -10.75 1.90 10.59
CA TYR A 31 -9.40 1.86 11.18
C TYR A 31 -9.32 2.42 12.61
N ALA A 32 -10.15 3.39 13.01
CA ALA A 32 -10.03 4.02 14.32
C ALA A 32 -10.06 3.03 15.50
N PRO A 33 -10.95 2.01 15.55
CA PRO A 33 -10.99 1.07 16.66
C PRO A 33 -9.77 0.16 16.78
N GLN A 34 -9.01 -0.01 15.68
CA GLN A 34 -7.88 -0.94 15.60
C GLN A 34 -6.53 -0.26 15.36
N ALA A 35 -6.46 1.07 15.26
CA ALA A 35 -5.28 1.82 14.86
C ALA A 35 -4.02 1.48 15.67
N GLN A 36 -4.14 1.24 16.97
CA GLN A 36 -3.00 0.90 17.85
C GLN A 36 -2.49 -0.55 17.69
N SER A 37 -3.33 -1.48 17.26
CA SER A 37 -2.98 -2.89 17.05
C SER A 37 -2.87 -3.26 15.56
N TYR A 38 -3.07 -2.28 14.69
CA TYR A 38 -3.13 -2.45 13.24
C TYR A 38 -1.87 -3.14 12.67
N ASP A 39 -0.70 -2.66 13.04
CA ASP A 39 0.57 -3.11 12.46
C ASP A 39 0.86 -4.58 12.75
N ALA A 40 0.62 -5.04 13.98
CA ALA A 40 1.02 -6.37 14.43
C ALA A 40 0.29 -7.52 13.67
N PHE A 41 -0.96 -7.30 13.26
CA PHE A 41 -1.69 -8.26 12.42
C PHE A 41 -1.24 -8.14 10.96
N ARG A 42 -1.13 -6.91 10.47
CA ARG A 42 -0.82 -6.60 9.07
C ARG A 42 0.60 -7.02 8.67
N GLU A 43 1.55 -7.01 9.59
CA GLU A 43 2.91 -7.47 9.30
C GLU A 43 2.99 -8.90 8.81
N ARG A 44 2.09 -9.76 9.29
CA ARG A 44 2.04 -11.17 8.88
C ARG A 44 1.33 -11.39 7.54
N LEU A 45 0.54 -10.42 7.07
CA LEU A 45 -0.24 -10.52 5.85
C LEU A 45 0.36 -9.71 4.68
N LEU A 46 0.97 -8.56 4.98
CA LEU A 46 1.44 -7.60 3.97
C LEU A 46 2.89 -7.91 3.56
N HIS A 47 3.04 -8.87 2.68
CA HIS A 47 4.34 -9.35 2.19
C HIS A 47 5.01 -8.36 1.23
N GLY A 48 6.34 -8.45 1.07
CA GLY A 48 7.10 -7.71 0.05
C GLY A 48 7.32 -6.22 0.33
N ARG A 49 6.83 -5.67 1.45
CA ARG A 49 7.00 -4.25 1.80
C ARG A 49 8.47 -3.88 1.97
N ARG A 50 9.21 -4.71 2.70
CA ARG A 50 10.66 -4.53 2.88
C ARG A 50 11.38 -4.62 1.53
N ASP A 51 11.08 -5.62 0.70
CA ASP A 51 11.72 -5.81 -0.60
C ASP A 51 11.53 -4.58 -1.50
N LEU A 52 10.31 -3.99 -1.52
CA LEU A 52 10.04 -2.75 -2.25
C LEU A 52 10.90 -1.60 -1.74
N ILE A 53 10.92 -1.39 -0.43
CA ILE A 53 11.61 -0.25 0.18
C ILE A 53 13.12 -0.40 0.02
N ASP A 54 13.67 -1.58 0.28
CA ASP A 54 15.09 -1.85 0.08
C ASP A 54 15.51 -1.57 -1.37
N TYR A 55 14.70 -1.98 -2.37
CA TYR A 55 14.97 -1.67 -3.77
C TYR A 55 14.93 -0.18 -4.06
N LEU A 56 13.87 0.53 -3.67
CA LEU A 56 13.70 1.96 -3.93
C LEU A 56 14.83 2.79 -3.34
N LEU A 57 15.33 2.40 -2.17
CA LEU A 57 16.37 3.14 -1.48
C LEU A 57 17.77 2.93 -2.04
N THR A 58 18.02 1.84 -2.73
CA THR A 58 19.31 1.62 -3.41
C THR A 58 19.42 2.40 -4.71
N THR A 59 18.28 2.78 -5.30
CA THR A 59 18.23 3.29 -6.69
C THR A 59 17.72 4.72 -6.82
N ALA A 60 17.15 5.31 -5.75
CA ALA A 60 16.48 6.60 -5.83
C ALA A 60 17.08 7.65 -4.88
N GLY A 61 16.76 8.92 -5.12
CA GLY A 61 17.22 10.06 -4.36
C GLY A 61 16.70 10.13 -2.92
N ASP A 62 16.68 11.33 -2.34
CA ASP A 62 16.52 11.57 -0.91
C ASP A 62 15.20 12.25 -0.51
N ARG A 63 14.31 12.58 -1.50
CA ARG A 63 12.95 13.09 -1.25
C ARG A 63 11.92 12.04 -1.56
N VAL A 64 11.21 11.62 -0.55
CA VAL A 64 10.33 10.44 -0.60
C VAL A 64 8.92 10.80 -0.15
N VAL A 65 7.90 10.32 -0.88
CA VAL A 65 6.49 10.40 -0.50
C VAL A 65 5.91 8.99 -0.43
N GLU A 66 5.32 8.65 0.71
CA GLU A 66 4.47 7.47 0.85
C GLU A 66 3.00 7.90 0.79
N LEU A 67 2.24 7.38 -0.17
CA LEU A 67 0.80 7.62 -0.32
C LEU A 67 -0.02 6.44 0.22
N GLY A 68 -0.98 6.71 1.09
CA GLY A 68 -1.70 5.69 1.84
C GLY A 68 -0.84 5.05 2.93
N ALA A 69 -0.07 5.87 3.63
CA ALA A 69 0.99 5.43 4.53
C ALA A 69 0.49 4.86 5.87
N GLY A 70 -0.78 5.10 6.22
CA GLY A 70 -1.38 4.61 7.44
C GLY A 70 -0.64 5.06 8.70
N THR A 71 -0.09 4.10 9.44
CA THR A 71 0.65 4.36 10.69
C THR A 71 2.11 4.77 10.48
N GLY A 72 2.58 4.92 9.24
CA GLY A 72 3.98 5.20 8.90
C GLY A 72 4.95 4.04 9.22
N ARG A 73 4.42 2.83 9.41
CA ARG A 73 5.20 1.64 9.82
C ARG A 73 6.29 1.27 8.81
N ASN A 74 6.05 1.53 7.53
CA ASN A 74 7.01 1.19 6.48
C ASN A 74 8.33 1.95 6.60
N LEU A 75 8.32 3.16 7.16
CA LEU A 75 9.55 3.93 7.36
C LEU A 75 10.53 3.27 8.32
N GLU A 76 10.08 2.38 9.20
CA GLU A 76 10.99 1.64 10.08
C GLU A 76 11.89 0.65 9.31
N PHE A 77 11.48 0.21 8.12
CA PHE A 77 12.33 -0.63 7.25
C PHE A 77 13.57 0.12 6.73
N LEU A 78 13.55 1.44 6.72
CA LEU A 78 14.67 2.30 6.35
C LEU A 78 15.81 2.30 7.37
N GLY A 79 15.53 1.96 8.64
CA GLY A 79 16.53 1.97 9.70
C GLY A 79 17.27 3.31 9.78
N ALA A 80 18.59 3.26 9.91
CA ALA A 80 19.44 4.46 10.02
C ALA A 80 19.39 5.36 8.78
N ARG A 81 19.02 4.82 7.60
CA ARG A 81 18.94 5.60 6.36
C ARG A 81 17.81 6.63 6.39
N LEU A 82 16.76 6.41 7.19
CA LEU A 82 15.65 7.33 7.31
C LEU A 82 16.09 8.74 7.73
N SER A 83 17.05 8.85 8.64
CA SER A 83 17.60 10.14 9.09
C SER A 83 18.52 10.80 8.07
N GLN A 84 18.97 10.09 7.05
CA GLN A 84 19.84 10.59 5.97
C GLN A 84 19.06 11.15 4.78
N LEU A 85 17.76 10.85 4.68
CA LEU A 85 16.90 11.38 3.64
C LEU A 85 16.66 12.89 3.87
N ALA A 86 16.65 13.68 2.79
CA ALA A 86 16.42 15.12 2.89
C ALA A 86 15.00 15.45 3.33
N GLU A 87 14.01 14.72 2.83
CA GLU A 87 12.60 14.92 3.17
C GLU A 87 11.80 13.64 2.95
N VAL A 88 10.99 13.27 3.94
CA VAL A 88 10.02 12.17 3.82
C VAL A 88 8.63 12.69 4.17
N GLN A 89 7.66 12.38 3.32
CA GLN A 89 6.27 12.77 3.53
C GLN A 89 5.39 11.52 3.62
N VAL A 90 4.68 11.40 4.74
CA VAL A 90 3.76 10.32 5.07
C VAL A 90 2.35 10.85 4.88
N VAL A 91 1.67 10.44 3.82
CA VAL A 91 0.37 10.98 3.41
C VAL A 91 -0.70 9.91 3.55
N ASP A 92 -1.77 10.20 4.26
CA ASP A 92 -2.93 9.32 4.39
C ASP A 92 -4.21 10.13 4.60
N LEU A 93 -5.36 9.54 4.32
CA LEU A 93 -6.67 10.15 4.50
C LEU A 93 -7.28 9.85 5.88
N CYS A 94 -6.75 8.84 6.60
CA CYS A 94 -7.26 8.37 7.88
C CYS A 94 -6.55 9.05 9.05
N SER A 95 -7.20 10.04 9.69
CA SER A 95 -6.64 10.79 10.82
C SER A 95 -6.27 9.91 12.02
N ALA A 96 -7.01 8.82 12.28
CA ALA A 96 -6.70 7.89 13.37
C ALA A 96 -5.39 7.15 13.16
N LEU A 97 -5.08 6.71 11.94
CA LEU A 97 -3.80 6.10 11.60
C LEU A 97 -2.67 7.12 11.64
N LEU A 98 -2.90 8.32 11.11
CA LEU A 98 -1.93 9.42 11.15
C LEU A 98 -1.61 9.89 12.58
N ALA A 99 -2.54 9.79 13.52
CA ALA A 99 -2.24 10.04 14.93
C ALA A 99 -1.21 9.06 15.51
N VAL A 100 -1.20 7.80 15.04
CA VAL A 100 -0.16 6.83 15.37
C VAL A 100 1.16 7.20 14.67
N ALA A 101 1.10 7.53 13.38
CA ALA A 101 2.27 7.94 12.61
C ALA A 101 2.97 9.18 13.24
N ARG A 102 2.21 10.21 13.61
CA ARG A 102 2.76 11.40 14.27
C ARG A 102 3.52 11.07 15.56
N ARG A 103 2.99 10.18 16.41
CA ARG A 103 3.69 9.76 17.63
C ARG A 103 4.95 8.94 17.31
N ARG A 104 4.86 8.01 16.35
CA ARG A 104 5.96 7.14 15.92
C ARG A 104 7.14 7.94 15.37
N LEU A 105 6.85 8.94 14.56
CA LEU A 105 7.82 9.67 13.74
C LEU A 105 8.20 11.03 14.35
N ALA A 106 7.70 11.38 15.55
CA ALA A 106 7.91 12.68 16.19
C ALA A 106 9.38 13.05 16.42
N HIS A 107 10.25 12.07 16.52
CA HIS A 107 11.68 12.26 16.74
C HIS A 107 12.48 12.52 15.44
N LEU A 108 11.84 12.48 14.29
CA LEU A 108 12.46 12.62 12.97
C LEU A 108 12.11 13.99 12.36
N PRO A 109 13.03 14.96 12.37
CA PRO A 109 12.75 16.33 11.91
C PRO A 109 12.55 16.43 10.39
N ASN A 110 13.06 15.46 9.63
CA ASN A 110 12.94 15.36 8.18
C ASN A 110 11.67 14.64 7.71
N VAL A 111 10.80 14.19 8.64
CA VAL A 111 9.56 13.49 8.32
C VAL A 111 8.35 14.38 8.57
N ARG A 112 7.48 14.50 7.57
CA ARG A 112 6.20 15.21 7.65
C ARG A 112 5.04 14.23 7.55
N VAL A 113 4.09 14.33 8.47
CA VAL A 113 2.84 13.55 8.46
C VAL A 113 1.70 14.45 8.01
N VAL A 114 1.11 14.13 6.86
CA VAL A 114 0.13 14.97 6.17
C VAL A 114 -1.19 14.20 6.01
N GLU A 115 -2.29 14.86 6.41
CA GLU A 115 -3.64 14.35 6.17
C GLU A 115 -4.14 14.92 4.84
N ALA A 116 -4.17 14.09 3.81
CA ALA A 116 -4.59 14.48 2.48
C ALA A 116 -5.02 13.28 1.64
N ASP A 117 -5.83 13.57 0.60
CA ASP A 117 -6.20 12.59 -0.42
C ASP A 117 -5.03 12.39 -1.40
N ALA A 118 -4.67 11.12 -1.64
CA ALA A 118 -3.61 10.75 -2.56
C ALA A 118 -3.89 11.20 -4.01
N THR A 119 -5.14 11.41 -4.39
CA THR A 119 -5.52 11.87 -5.73
C THR A 119 -5.24 13.35 -5.98
N GLY A 120 -5.15 14.15 -4.91
CA GLY A 120 -5.00 15.61 -4.99
C GLY A 120 -3.77 16.18 -4.29
N TYR A 121 -3.09 15.39 -3.45
CA TYR A 121 -1.93 15.86 -2.69
C TYR A 121 -0.79 16.32 -3.62
N ARG A 122 -0.10 17.40 -3.22
CA ARG A 122 1.09 17.91 -3.90
C ARG A 122 2.17 18.30 -2.89
N PRO A 123 3.39 17.77 -3.02
CA PRO A 123 4.53 18.27 -2.27
C PRO A 123 4.95 19.66 -2.78
N ALA A 124 5.63 20.44 -1.95
CA ALA A 124 6.10 21.79 -2.32
C ALA A 124 7.13 21.79 -3.47
N ARG A 125 7.80 20.67 -3.68
CA ARG A 125 8.83 20.48 -4.73
C ARG A 125 8.66 19.09 -5.32
N PRO A 126 9.09 18.86 -6.59
CA PRO A 126 9.19 17.52 -7.15
C PRO A 126 10.02 16.59 -6.27
N VAL A 127 9.66 15.32 -6.23
CA VAL A 127 10.30 14.30 -5.38
C VAL A 127 10.97 13.22 -6.23
N ASP A 128 11.89 12.50 -5.61
CA ASP A 128 12.67 11.45 -6.27
C ASP A 128 11.90 10.13 -6.29
N VAL A 129 11.14 9.87 -5.22
CA VAL A 129 10.42 8.61 -5.01
C VAL A 129 9.01 8.89 -4.53
N VAL A 130 8.04 8.22 -5.15
CA VAL A 130 6.69 8.04 -4.61
C VAL A 130 6.42 6.55 -4.50
N TYR A 131 5.80 6.09 -3.42
CA TYR A 131 5.39 4.70 -3.34
C TYR A 131 4.05 4.50 -2.65
N PHE A 132 3.41 3.39 -3.02
CA PHE A 132 2.19 2.86 -2.41
C PHE A 132 2.50 1.50 -1.80
N SER A 133 1.99 1.25 -0.61
CA SER A 133 2.18 -0.02 0.07
C SER A 133 0.83 -0.51 0.61
N TYR A 134 0.19 -1.44 -0.11
CA TYR A 134 -1.14 -1.95 0.19
C TYR A 134 -2.19 -0.84 0.32
N ALA A 135 -2.16 0.10 -0.59
CA ALA A 135 -2.99 1.29 -0.59
C ALA A 135 -3.86 1.45 -1.85
N LEU A 136 -3.37 1.08 -3.04
CA LEU A 136 -4.13 1.24 -4.29
C LEU A 136 -5.42 0.42 -4.29
N THR A 137 -5.41 -0.79 -3.75
CA THR A 137 -6.60 -1.64 -3.61
C THR A 137 -7.67 -1.06 -2.68
N MET A 138 -7.31 -0.06 -1.87
CA MET A 138 -8.22 0.66 -0.97
C MET A 138 -8.74 1.97 -1.56
N MET A 139 -8.16 2.46 -2.66
CA MET A 139 -8.49 3.73 -3.28
C MET A 139 -9.54 3.54 -4.38
N PRO A 140 -10.72 4.18 -4.29
CA PRO A 140 -11.73 4.08 -5.34
C PRO A 140 -11.24 4.58 -6.70
N ASP A 141 -10.53 5.72 -6.71
CA ASP A 141 -9.91 6.30 -7.91
C ASP A 141 -8.39 6.12 -7.90
N TRP A 142 -7.96 4.86 -7.87
CA TRP A 142 -6.54 4.52 -7.84
C TRP A 142 -5.77 5.01 -9.09
N ARG A 143 -6.45 5.16 -10.25
CA ARG A 143 -5.81 5.72 -11.45
C ARG A 143 -5.43 7.17 -11.24
N ALA A 144 -6.34 7.98 -10.71
CA ALA A 144 -6.04 9.37 -10.36
C ALA A 144 -4.92 9.46 -9.31
N ALA A 145 -4.88 8.55 -8.33
CA ALA A 145 -3.79 8.50 -7.36
C ALA A 145 -2.44 8.18 -8.02
N VAL A 146 -2.39 7.23 -8.96
CA VAL A 146 -1.17 6.92 -9.73
C VAL A 146 -0.75 8.10 -10.61
N ASP A 147 -1.68 8.70 -11.35
CA ASP A 147 -1.38 9.87 -12.20
C ASP A 147 -0.90 11.06 -11.37
N ASN A 148 -1.48 11.25 -10.19
CA ASN A 148 -1.02 12.24 -9.23
C ASN A 148 0.39 11.95 -8.72
N ALA A 149 0.71 10.71 -8.39
CA ALA A 149 2.05 10.28 -7.99
C ALA A 149 3.07 10.56 -9.08
N LEU A 150 2.73 10.24 -10.35
CA LEU A 150 3.59 10.56 -11.50
C LEU A 150 3.84 12.05 -11.66
N ALA A 151 2.82 12.88 -11.40
CA ALA A 151 2.95 14.34 -11.48
C ALA A 151 3.86 14.92 -10.39
N MET A 152 3.96 14.27 -9.22
CA MET A 152 4.89 14.67 -8.13
C MET A 152 6.34 14.34 -8.44
N LEU A 153 6.61 13.29 -9.24
CA LEU A 153 7.96 12.84 -9.53
C LEU A 153 8.70 13.80 -10.44
N GLN A 154 9.97 14.04 -10.13
CA GLN A 154 10.90 14.64 -11.06
C GLN A 154 11.14 13.72 -12.29
N PRO A 155 11.66 14.24 -13.41
CA PRO A 155 12.06 13.40 -14.54
C PRO A 155 13.06 12.33 -14.11
N GLY A 156 12.80 11.06 -14.44
CA GLY A 156 13.59 9.91 -14.01
C GLY A 156 13.35 9.46 -12.56
N GLY A 157 12.44 10.11 -11.83
CA GLY A 157 12.03 9.68 -10.50
C GLY A 157 11.31 8.33 -10.50
N ALA A 158 11.30 7.63 -9.37
CA ALA A 158 10.78 6.27 -9.25
C ALA A 158 9.38 6.24 -8.61
N LEU A 159 8.48 5.45 -9.21
CA LEU A 159 7.24 5.02 -8.59
C LEU A 159 7.36 3.56 -8.16
N GLY A 160 7.14 3.30 -6.86
CA GLY A 160 7.08 1.95 -6.30
C GLY A 160 5.68 1.56 -5.88
N VAL A 161 5.31 0.31 -6.08
CA VAL A 161 4.02 -0.23 -5.59
C VAL A 161 4.22 -1.65 -5.08
N VAL A 162 3.70 -1.94 -3.90
CA VAL A 162 3.43 -3.31 -3.45
C VAL A 162 1.96 -3.39 -3.07
N ASP A 163 1.22 -4.34 -3.64
CA ASP A 163 -0.21 -4.50 -3.34
C ASP A 163 -0.70 -5.91 -3.70
N PHE A 164 -1.87 -6.25 -3.18
CA PHE A 164 -2.60 -7.43 -3.63
C PHE A 164 -3.10 -7.25 -5.06
N TYR A 165 -3.24 -8.36 -5.79
CA TYR A 165 -3.79 -8.32 -7.14
C TYR A 165 -4.47 -9.63 -7.50
N LEU A 166 -5.12 -9.64 -8.66
CA LEU A 166 -5.64 -10.85 -9.28
C LEU A 166 -4.73 -11.20 -10.47
N PRO A 167 -4.07 -12.37 -10.46
CA PRO A 167 -3.29 -12.83 -11.60
C PRO A 167 -4.14 -12.89 -12.86
N ALA A 168 -3.59 -12.44 -13.99
CA ALA A 168 -4.22 -12.65 -15.30
C ALA A 168 -4.27 -14.16 -15.59
N PRO A 169 -5.31 -14.66 -16.31
CA PRO A 169 -5.31 -16.00 -16.82
C PRO A 169 -4.10 -16.19 -17.75
N GLN A 170 -3.24 -17.15 -17.45
CA GLN A 170 -2.24 -17.61 -18.41
C GLN A 170 -2.89 -18.65 -19.32
N ASP A 171 -2.53 -18.67 -20.61
CA ASP A 171 -3.18 -19.42 -21.71
C ASP A 171 -3.06 -20.95 -21.64
N ASP A 172 -3.05 -21.53 -20.46
CA ASP A 172 -3.03 -22.95 -20.19
C ASP A 172 -4.43 -23.42 -19.77
N GLU A 173 -5.17 -24.09 -20.66
CA GLU A 173 -6.61 -24.45 -20.50
C GLU A 173 -6.96 -25.13 -19.16
N GLY A 174 -6.06 -25.91 -18.59
CA GLY A 174 -6.25 -26.56 -17.29
C GLY A 174 -6.00 -25.64 -16.07
N ARG A 175 -5.26 -24.53 -16.23
CA ARG A 175 -4.98 -23.53 -15.19
C ARG A 175 -6.04 -22.43 -15.14
N LEU A 176 -6.68 -22.10 -16.27
CA LEU A 176 -7.73 -21.08 -16.37
C LEU A 176 -8.86 -21.29 -15.34
N SER A 177 -9.34 -22.52 -15.20
CA SER A 177 -10.47 -22.81 -14.28
C SER A 177 -10.07 -22.71 -12.80
N ARG A 178 -8.82 -23.00 -12.46
CA ARG A 178 -8.29 -22.87 -11.09
C ARG A 178 -8.01 -21.41 -10.73
N HIS A 179 -7.45 -20.63 -11.67
CA HIS A 179 -7.23 -19.19 -11.48
C HIS A 179 -8.55 -18.42 -11.39
N ALA A 180 -9.54 -18.75 -12.22
CA ALA A 180 -10.86 -18.11 -12.19
C ALA A 180 -11.58 -18.34 -10.86
N ARG A 181 -11.54 -19.58 -10.31
CA ARG A 181 -12.11 -19.90 -8.99
C ARG A 181 -11.35 -19.23 -7.85
N GLY A 182 -10.02 -19.21 -7.90
CA GLY A 182 -9.17 -18.53 -6.95
C GLY A 182 -9.40 -17.02 -6.96
N ASN A 183 -9.49 -16.40 -8.14
CA ASN A 183 -9.76 -14.98 -8.30
C ASN A 183 -11.15 -14.60 -7.75
N ARG A 184 -12.18 -15.43 -7.98
CA ARG A 184 -13.53 -15.19 -7.41
C ARG A 184 -13.51 -15.28 -5.89
N PHE A 185 -12.83 -16.28 -5.31
CA PHE A 185 -12.65 -16.42 -3.88
C PHE A 185 -11.99 -15.18 -3.27
N TRP A 186 -10.83 -14.77 -3.78
CA TRP A 186 -10.10 -13.61 -3.28
C TRP A 186 -10.88 -12.32 -3.43
N ARG A 187 -11.57 -12.12 -4.56
CA ARG A 187 -12.41 -10.95 -4.79
C ARG A 187 -13.52 -10.83 -3.74
N THR A 188 -14.19 -11.94 -3.42
CA THR A 188 -15.25 -11.97 -2.40
C THR A 188 -14.69 -11.78 -0.99
N TRP A 189 -13.57 -12.44 -0.69
CA TRP A 189 -12.91 -12.34 0.61
C TRP A 189 -12.49 -10.91 0.94
N PHE A 190 -11.80 -10.26 0.03
CA PHE A 190 -11.26 -8.92 0.23
C PHE A 190 -12.30 -7.80 0.08
N ALA A 191 -13.34 -7.98 -0.72
CA ALA A 191 -14.42 -6.99 -0.87
C ALA A 191 -15.12 -6.68 0.45
N HIS A 192 -15.17 -7.66 1.37
CA HIS A 192 -15.72 -7.49 2.71
C HIS A 192 -14.96 -6.43 3.53
N ASP A 193 -13.66 -6.34 3.36
CA ASP A 193 -12.79 -5.38 4.04
C ASP A 193 -12.60 -4.05 3.27
N GLY A 194 -13.35 -3.87 2.18
CA GLY A 194 -13.22 -2.70 1.31
C GLY A 194 -11.96 -2.71 0.44
N VAL A 195 -11.29 -3.86 0.30
CA VAL A 195 -10.14 -4.06 -0.57
C VAL A 195 -10.62 -4.53 -1.94
N HIS A 196 -10.34 -3.75 -2.98
CA HIS A 196 -10.78 -4.00 -4.34
C HIS A 196 -9.62 -4.52 -5.19
N LEU A 197 -9.49 -5.86 -5.25
CA LEU A 197 -8.47 -6.49 -6.08
C LEU A 197 -8.71 -6.22 -7.56
N SER A 198 -7.68 -5.78 -8.27
CA SER A 198 -7.74 -5.47 -9.69
C SER A 198 -6.65 -6.20 -10.47
N GLN A 199 -6.96 -6.60 -11.71
CA GLN A 199 -6.00 -7.07 -12.71
C GLN A 199 -5.34 -5.89 -13.44
N GLU A 200 -5.96 -4.71 -13.34
CA GLU A 200 -5.60 -3.55 -14.16
C GLU A 200 -4.44 -2.74 -13.59
N HIS A 201 -4.12 -2.86 -12.28
CA HIS A 201 -3.04 -2.10 -11.66
C HIS A 201 -1.72 -2.25 -12.43
N LEU A 202 -1.26 -3.49 -12.61
CA LEU A 202 0.00 -3.76 -13.31
C LEU A 202 -0.02 -3.32 -14.77
N HIS A 203 -1.15 -3.52 -15.47
CA HIS A 203 -1.29 -3.06 -16.85
C HIS A 203 -1.14 -1.54 -16.94
N TYR A 204 -1.84 -0.81 -16.07
CA TYR A 204 -1.80 0.64 -16.03
C TYR A 204 -0.40 1.16 -15.69
N LEU A 205 0.24 0.62 -14.65
CA LEU A 205 1.60 0.99 -14.26
C LEU A 205 2.61 0.77 -15.39
N ARG A 206 2.54 -0.38 -16.07
CA ARG A 206 3.39 -0.72 -17.22
C ARG A 206 3.16 0.21 -18.42
N SER A 207 1.96 0.73 -18.59
CA SER A 207 1.66 1.68 -19.68
C SER A 207 2.17 3.10 -19.43
N ARG A 208 2.50 3.46 -18.18
CA ARG A 208 2.85 4.82 -17.77
C ARG A 208 4.34 5.01 -17.43
N LEU A 209 5.08 3.93 -17.21
CA LEU A 209 6.42 3.95 -16.64
C LEU A 209 7.37 3.01 -17.39
N ALA A 210 8.64 3.36 -17.44
CA ALA A 210 9.70 2.42 -17.81
C ALA A 210 9.89 1.43 -16.66
N VAL A 211 9.54 0.15 -16.88
CA VAL A 211 9.58 -0.88 -15.85
C VAL A 211 11.01 -1.23 -15.47
N GLU A 212 11.35 -1.13 -14.19
CA GLU A 212 12.62 -1.63 -13.64
C GLU A 212 12.44 -2.98 -12.96
N VAL A 213 11.36 -3.12 -12.18
CA VAL A 213 11.04 -4.35 -11.45
C VAL A 213 9.55 -4.65 -11.56
N CYS A 214 9.23 -5.91 -11.78
CA CYS A 214 7.87 -6.41 -11.66
C CYS A 214 7.91 -7.86 -11.16
N TRP A 215 7.72 -8.06 -9.86
CA TRP A 215 7.68 -9.38 -9.23
C TRP A 215 6.25 -9.73 -8.82
N GLU A 216 5.74 -10.80 -9.39
CA GLU A 216 4.44 -11.37 -9.04
C GLU A 216 4.69 -12.58 -8.12
N ARG A 217 4.16 -12.52 -6.90
CA ARG A 217 4.43 -13.49 -5.83
C ARG A 217 3.15 -13.87 -5.10
N ALA A 218 3.25 -14.85 -4.20
CA ALA A 218 2.16 -15.22 -3.30
C ALA A 218 2.69 -15.50 -1.90
N GLY A 219 2.06 -14.91 -0.90
CA GLY A 219 2.43 -15.04 0.51
C GLY A 219 1.40 -15.82 1.32
N PRO A 220 1.78 -16.49 2.43
CA PRO A 220 0.85 -17.19 3.29
C PRO A 220 -0.12 -16.25 3.98
N VAL A 221 -1.37 -16.70 4.17
CA VAL A 221 -2.36 -15.97 4.97
C VAL A 221 -2.18 -16.33 6.45
N PRO A 222 -2.16 -15.36 7.37
CA PRO A 222 -2.10 -15.64 8.81
C PRO A 222 -3.18 -16.63 9.24
N TYR A 223 -2.82 -17.61 10.08
CA TYR A 223 -3.68 -18.70 10.58
C TYR A 223 -4.16 -19.73 9.53
N LEU A 224 -3.94 -19.46 8.23
CA LEU A 224 -4.29 -20.36 7.12
C LEU A 224 -3.06 -20.56 6.22
N PRO A 225 -1.98 -21.23 6.72
CA PRO A 225 -0.67 -21.26 6.04
C PRO A 225 -0.71 -21.99 4.69
N TRP A 226 -1.71 -22.87 4.46
CA TRP A 226 -1.97 -23.51 3.17
C TRP A 226 -2.60 -22.58 2.13
N LEU A 227 -3.16 -21.43 2.56
CA LEU A 227 -3.74 -20.44 1.69
C LEU A 227 -2.72 -19.34 1.40
N ARG A 228 -2.51 -19.04 0.12
CA ARG A 228 -1.53 -18.02 -0.31
C ARG A 228 -2.25 -16.93 -1.08
N VAL A 229 -2.04 -15.70 -0.68
CA VAL A 229 -2.62 -14.51 -1.33
C VAL A 229 -1.65 -13.95 -2.36
N PRO A 230 -2.11 -13.69 -3.60
CA PRO A 230 -1.28 -13.07 -4.62
C PRO A 230 -0.98 -11.60 -4.29
N TYR A 231 0.28 -11.19 -4.48
CA TYR A 231 0.72 -9.81 -4.41
C TYR A 231 1.78 -9.53 -5.46
N TYR A 232 1.96 -8.27 -5.81
CA TYR A 232 3.02 -7.85 -6.72
C TYR A 232 3.90 -6.78 -6.09
N ILE A 233 5.13 -6.69 -6.57
CA ILE A 233 6.04 -5.58 -6.34
C ILE A 233 6.37 -5.00 -7.71
N PHE A 234 6.13 -3.72 -7.88
CA PHE A 234 6.43 -2.99 -9.11
C PHE A 234 7.29 -1.77 -8.79
N VAL A 235 8.32 -1.55 -9.58
CA VAL A 235 9.07 -0.30 -9.61
C VAL A 235 9.24 0.13 -11.07
N GLY A 236 8.94 1.38 -11.34
CA GLY A 236 9.11 1.97 -12.66
C GLY A 236 9.59 3.41 -12.58
N ARG A 237 10.30 3.84 -13.63
CA ARG A 237 10.80 5.22 -13.77
C ARG A 237 9.86 6.08 -14.60
N LYS A 238 9.67 7.32 -14.14
CA LYS A 238 8.99 8.33 -14.93
C LYS A 238 9.80 8.60 -16.20
N LEU A 239 9.15 8.47 -17.36
CA LEU A 239 9.75 8.82 -18.64
C LEU A 239 10.10 10.31 -18.66
N ARG A 240 11.15 10.66 -19.37
CA ARG A 240 11.62 12.04 -19.52
C ARG A 240 10.67 12.88 -20.38
#